data_76a05771e18384a2734c807f022d5839
#
_entry.id   76a05771e18384a2734c807f022d5839
#
_cell.length_a   1.000
_cell.length_b   1.000
_cell.length_c   1.000
_cell.angle_alpha   90.00
_cell.angle_beta   90.00
_cell.angle_gamma   90.00
#
_symmetry.space_group_name_H-M   'P 1'
#
loop_
_entity.id
_entity.type
_entity.pdbx_description
1 polymer ?
#
loop_
_entity_poly.entity_id
_entity_poly.type
_entity_poly.pdbx_seq_one_letter_code
_entity_poly.pdbx_strand_id
1 'polypeptide(L)'
;MLNLSQYFPITDPTLTFLVVLLIILSAPIVMGKLRIPHIIGMVLAGVLVGKYGLNILERDASFELFGKVGLYYIMFLAALEMDMEGLRKNIPRMTLFGLLSFLSPFVLTYFTSVWFLGYSHEASFLLGALMSSNTLIAYPIVGRYGLQRKPSVTLSVGGSMLALLLALICLAALVAAHESGGGLVFWVWFLIKLTIFVTLLLLVIPRLTRWFLRSYSDAVMQFIFVMAILFMSAAFSEAVGLEGIVGAFLAGLIMNRYIPHVSPLMNRLEFTGNAIFIPYFLIGVGMLINLRLLFQGGGIIWVVLAMVFFGTVGKAIAAYAASFLFRMPLSSGHMMFGLTSAHAAGAIAIVMVGMQIETSPGQYLIGGNVLNGVIIMILFTCIISTLITEAAAQQIIIRDKDMASEADAQTDDERMLIPVKYPQYAPESKQQTVSSDPSRLHHRAPLESPSSAAPYHTES
;
A
#
# COMPACT_ATOMS: atom_id res chain seq x y z
N MET A 1 37.69 12.60 26.71
CA MET A 1 36.71 12.46 25.60
C MET A 1 36.17 11.04 25.66
N LEU A 2 34.90 10.85 25.96
CA LEU A 2 34.24 9.55 25.92
C LEU A 2 34.37 9.00 24.50
N ASN A 3 34.97 7.84 24.38
CA ASN A 3 35.20 7.18 23.08
C ASN A 3 33.84 6.58 22.63
N LEU A 4 32.95 7.44 22.08
CA LEU A 4 31.59 7.11 21.67
C LEU A 4 31.57 5.96 20.66
N SER A 5 32.66 5.71 19.92
CA SER A 5 32.77 4.62 18.99
C SER A 5 32.72 3.21 19.60
N GLN A 6 32.91 3.07 20.93
CA GLN A 6 32.75 1.79 21.62
C GLN A 6 31.29 1.40 21.90
N TYR A 7 30.36 2.35 21.79
CA TYR A 7 28.94 2.14 22.07
C TYR A 7 28.08 2.00 20.81
N PHE A 8 28.66 2.17 19.63
CA PHE A 8 27.97 2.08 18.35
C PHE A 8 28.60 1.02 17.44
N PRO A 9 27.80 0.20 16.73
CA PRO A 9 26.33 0.21 16.72
C PRO A 9 25.73 -0.34 18.02
N ILE A 10 24.51 0.13 18.36
CA ILE A 10 23.74 -0.36 19.48
C ILE A 10 23.31 -1.79 19.16
N THR A 11 23.75 -2.74 19.99
CA THR A 11 23.40 -4.18 19.85
C THR A 11 22.35 -4.64 20.85
N ASP A 12 22.07 -3.83 21.88
CA ASP A 12 21.02 -4.13 22.85
C ASP A 12 19.62 -3.97 22.21
N PRO A 13 18.79 -5.06 22.19
CA PRO A 13 17.47 -4.99 21.56
C PRO A 13 16.54 -3.95 22.15
N THR A 14 16.65 -3.68 23.48
CA THR A 14 15.80 -2.71 24.16
C THR A 14 16.13 -1.30 23.72
N LEU A 15 17.42 -0.97 23.63
CA LEU A 15 17.89 0.33 23.15
C LEU A 15 17.60 0.52 21.67
N THR A 16 17.76 -0.54 20.84
CA THR A 16 17.39 -0.52 19.42
C THR A 16 15.90 -0.19 19.27
N PHE A 17 15.04 -0.86 20.03
CA PHE A 17 13.61 -0.61 20.00
C PHE A 17 13.26 0.81 20.45
N LEU A 18 13.91 1.31 21.52
CA LEU A 18 13.74 2.68 22.00
C LEU A 18 14.11 3.71 20.92
N VAL A 19 15.26 3.55 20.25
CA VAL A 19 15.70 4.47 19.19
C VAL A 19 14.68 4.47 18.03
N VAL A 20 14.20 3.30 17.64
CA VAL A 20 13.18 3.20 16.59
C VAL A 20 11.88 3.90 17.01
N LEU A 21 11.40 3.71 18.23
CA LEU A 21 10.21 4.41 18.74
C LEU A 21 10.42 5.94 18.77
N LEU A 22 11.61 6.41 19.15
CA LEU A 22 11.93 7.84 19.11
C LEU A 22 11.92 8.39 17.68
N ILE A 23 12.38 7.62 16.70
CA ILE A 23 12.30 7.99 15.28
C ILE A 23 10.83 8.05 14.84
N ILE A 24 10.04 7.02 15.17
CA ILE A 24 8.61 6.96 14.82
C ILE A 24 7.85 8.15 15.39
N LEU A 25 8.20 8.56 16.62
CA LEU A 25 7.59 9.72 17.27
C LEU A 25 8.05 11.05 16.66
N SER A 26 9.37 11.20 16.45
CA SER A 26 9.97 12.49 16.06
C SER A 26 9.89 12.79 14.58
N ALA A 27 10.01 11.79 13.71
CA ALA A 27 10.02 11.99 12.26
C ALA A 27 8.75 12.68 11.74
N PRO A 28 7.52 12.29 12.12
CA PRO A 28 6.31 13.00 11.71
C PRO A 28 6.27 14.45 12.20
N ILE A 29 6.75 14.72 13.42
CA ILE A 29 6.77 16.07 14.01
C ILE A 29 7.72 16.97 13.22
N VAL A 30 8.93 16.50 12.95
CA VAL A 30 9.94 17.25 12.20
C VAL A 30 9.50 17.47 10.76
N MET A 31 9.04 16.41 10.09
CA MET A 31 8.58 16.49 8.71
C MET A 31 7.33 17.35 8.56
N GLY A 32 6.42 17.34 9.52
CA GLY A 32 5.25 18.22 9.53
C GLY A 32 5.63 19.70 9.53
N LYS A 33 6.67 20.09 10.31
CA LYS A 33 7.21 21.47 10.29
C LYS A 33 7.85 21.83 8.95
N LEU A 34 8.46 20.88 8.27
CA LEU A 34 9.08 21.05 6.95
C LEU A 34 8.08 20.95 5.79
N ARG A 35 6.81 20.61 6.06
CA ARG A 35 5.77 20.32 5.07
C ARG A 35 6.16 19.17 4.13
N ILE A 36 6.89 18.19 4.63
CA ILE A 36 7.32 17.00 3.90
C ILE A 36 6.51 15.81 4.42
N PRO A 37 6.06 14.88 3.55
CA PRO A 37 5.38 13.67 4.00
C PRO A 37 6.20 12.88 5.02
N HIS A 38 5.58 12.42 6.10
CA HIS A 38 6.24 11.73 7.21
C HIS A 38 6.95 10.43 6.79
N ILE A 39 6.46 9.75 5.75
CA ILE A 39 7.07 8.54 5.17
C ILE A 39 8.52 8.80 4.73
N ILE A 40 8.76 9.94 4.08
CA ILE A 40 10.12 10.35 3.68
C ILE A 40 11.00 10.52 4.91
N GLY A 41 10.46 11.13 5.97
CA GLY A 41 11.18 11.31 7.22
C GLY A 41 11.65 10.01 7.87
N MET A 42 10.82 8.97 7.84
CA MET A 42 11.17 7.65 8.36
C MET A 42 12.28 6.99 7.53
N VAL A 43 12.21 7.07 6.20
CA VAL A 43 13.26 6.55 5.31
C VAL A 43 14.57 7.32 5.52
N LEU A 44 14.53 8.67 5.56
CA LEU A 44 15.71 9.48 5.81
C LEU A 44 16.31 9.25 7.20
N ALA A 45 15.48 9.07 8.23
CA ALA A 45 15.97 8.69 9.56
C ALA A 45 16.69 7.33 9.52
N GLY A 46 16.15 6.34 8.77
CA GLY A 46 16.82 5.07 8.51
C GLY A 46 18.19 5.23 7.85
N VAL A 47 18.30 6.11 6.84
CA VAL A 47 19.60 6.45 6.22
C VAL A 47 20.59 7.01 7.24
N LEU A 48 20.12 7.89 8.14
CA LEU A 48 20.97 8.51 9.14
C LEU A 48 21.43 7.52 10.22
N VAL A 49 20.54 6.68 10.75
CA VAL A 49 20.88 5.77 11.86
C VAL A 49 21.53 4.47 11.40
N GLY A 50 21.40 4.11 10.13
CA GLY A 50 21.95 2.89 9.55
C GLY A 50 23.48 2.87 9.44
N LYS A 51 24.02 1.71 9.07
CA LYS A 51 25.45 1.40 8.94
C LYS A 51 26.22 2.42 8.08
N TYR A 52 25.60 2.93 7.04
CA TYR A 52 26.22 3.85 6.07
C TYR A 52 26.08 5.33 6.43
N GLY A 53 25.23 5.63 7.44
CA GLY A 53 25.07 6.96 8.02
C GLY A 53 25.95 7.15 9.26
N LEU A 54 25.30 7.35 10.41
CA LEU A 54 25.95 7.53 11.72
C LEU A 54 26.28 6.20 12.39
N ASN A 55 25.88 5.06 11.82
CA ASN A 55 26.12 3.72 12.35
C ASN A 55 25.59 3.54 13.79
N ILE A 56 24.40 4.09 14.07
CA ILE A 56 23.79 4.03 15.41
C ILE A 56 23.12 2.66 15.61
N LEU A 57 22.41 2.17 14.60
CA LEU A 57 21.68 0.90 14.63
C LEU A 57 22.28 -0.09 13.64
N GLU A 58 22.34 -1.35 14.06
CA GLU A 58 22.60 -2.48 13.17
C GLU A 58 21.27 -3.12 12.74
N ARG A 59 21.21 -3.55 11.47
CA ARG A 59 20.09 -4.31 10.94
C ARG A 59 20.28 -5.78 11.26
N ASP A 60 20.00 -6.15 12.51
CA ASP A 60 20.05 -7.52 13.00
C ASP A 60 18.82 -8.34 12.51
N ALA A 61 18.79 -9.63 12.86
CA ALA A 61 17.70 -10.54 12.50
C ALA A 61 16.34 -10.08 13.07
N SER A 62 16.35 -9.46 14.26
CA SER A 62 15.13 -8.93 14.90
C SER A 62 14.58 -7.75 14.12
N PHE A 63 15.45 -6.82 13.73
CA PHE A 63 15.08 -5.67 12.92
C PHE A 63 14.54 -6.10 11.56
N GLU A 64 15.18 -7.09 10.94
CA GLU A 64 14.75 -7.64 9.65
C GLU A 64 13.37 -8.30 9.75
N LEU A 65 13.10 -9.04 10.83
CA LEU A 65 11.79 -9.62 11.07
C LEU A 65 10.69 -8.55 11.12
N PHE A 66 10.86 -7.51 11.94
CA PHE A 66 9.88 -6.41 12.03
C PHE A 66 9.72 -5.67 10.70
N GLY A 67 10.80 -5.50 9.95
CA GLY A 67 10.76 -4.93 8.61
C GLY A 67 9.95 -5.77 7.61
N LYS A 68 10.15 -7.09 7.60
CA LYS A 68 9.34 -8.04 6.78
C LYS A 68 7.86 -8.01 7.20
N VAL A 69 7.59 -8.01 8.51
CA VAL A 69 6.22 -7.88 9.03
C VAL A 69 5.57 -6.62 8.49
N GLY A 70 6.25 -5.47 8.56
CA GLY A 70 5.74 -4.20 8.06
C GLY A 70 5.43 -4.21 6.56
N LEU A 71 6.31 -4.83 5.77
CA LEU A 71 6.12 -4.98 4.32
C LEU A 71 4.88 -5.81 3.99
N TYR A 72 4.71 -6.98 4.64
CA TYR A 72 3.54 -7.83 4.45
C TYR A 72 2.26 -7.13 4.92
N TYR A 73 2.37 -6.37 6.00
CA TYR A 73 1.27 -5.63 6.59
C TYR A 73 0.72 -4.55 5.65
N ILE A 74 1.59 -3.77 4.99
CA ILE A 74 1.17 -2.77 3.99
C ILE A 74 0.33 -3.43 2.89
N MET A 75 0.79 -4.56 2.36
CA MET A 75 0.12 -5.25 1.27
C MET A 75 -1.19 -5.89 1.71
N PHE A 76 -1.22 -6.44 2.92
CA PHE A 76 -2.41 -7.01 3.52
C PHE A 76 -3.49 -5.95 3.76
N LEU A 77 -3.14 -4.81 4.38
CA LEU A 77 -4.07 -3.70 4.60
C LEU A 77 -4.58 -3.13 3.27
N ALA A 78 -3.68 -2.91 2.30
CA ALA A 78 -4.07 -2.42 0.99
C ALA A 78 -5.14 -3.32 0.33
N ALA A 79 -4.98 -4.64 0.42
CA ALA A 79 -5.95 -5.60 -0.10
C ALA A 79 -7.24 -5.68 0.75
N LEU A 80 -7.09 -5.58 2.08
CA LEU A 80 -8.22 -5.64 3.02
C LEU A 80 -9.15 -4.42 2.88
N GLU A 81 -8.60 -3.24 2.57
CA GLU A 81 -9.34 -1.99 2.39
C GLU A 81 -9.87 -1.78 0.98
N MET A 82 -9.48 -2.63 0.02
CA MET A 82 -9.84 -2.49 -1.38
C MET A 82 -11.34 -2.63 -1.60
N ASP A 83 -11.90 -1.80 -2.50
CA ASP A 83 -13.27 -1.94 -2.97
C ASP A 83 -13.41 -3.18 -3.87
N MET A 84 -13.95 -4.26 -3.31
CA MET A 84 -14.12 -5.54 -4.02
C MET A 84 -15.18 -5.48 -5.13
N GLU A 85 -16.17 -4.62 -5.01
CA GLU A 85 -17.18 -4.43 -6.06
C GLU A 85 -16.58 -3.66 -7.23
N GLY A 86 -15.91 -2.56 -6.93
CA GLY A 86 -15.15 -1.78 -7.91
C GLY A 86 -14.06 -2.61 -8.59
N LEU A 87 -13.37 -3.48 -7.83
CA LEU A 87 -12.37 -4.41 -8.37
C LEU A 87 -12.98 -5.34 -9.41
N ARG A 88 -14.07 -6.04 -9.08
CA ARG A 88 -14.73 -6.98 -9.99
C ARG A 88 -15.23 -6.30 -11.27
N LYS A 89 -15.76 -5.10 -11.16
CA LYS A 89 -16.22 -4.30 -12.31
C LYS A 89 -15.07 -3.83 -13.20
N ASN A 90 -13.87 -3.67 -12.62
CA ASN A 90 -12.71 -3.08 -13.29
C ASN A 90 -11.57 -4.07 -13.58
N ILE A 91 -11.77 -5.39 -13.44
CA ILE A 91 -10.75 -6.40 -13.73
C ILE A 91 -10.03 -6.16 -15.08
N PRO A 92 -10.74 -5.92 -16.22
CA PRO A 92 -10.06 -5.68 -17.50
C PRO A 92 -9.18 -4.42 -17.48
N ARG A 93 -9.64 -3.33 -16.85
CA ARG A 93 -8.87 -2.10 -16.72
C ARG A 93 -7.64 -2.29 -15.80
N MET A 94 -7.82 -3.03 -14.71
CA MET A 94 -6.73 -3.38 -13.78
C MET A 94 -5.69 -4.24 -14.46
N THR A 95 -6.11 -5.26 -15.23
CA THR A 95 -5.19 -6.13 -15.97
C THR A 95 -4.44 -5.33 -17.04
N LEU A 96 -5.13 -4.49 -17.79
CA LEU A 96 -4.49 -3.64 -18.79
C LEU A 96 -3.49 -2.66 -18.15
N PHE A 97 -3.87 -2.02 -17.04
CA PHE A 97 -2.94 -1.14 -16.32
C PHE A 97 -1.74 -1.90 -15.75
N GLY A 98 -1.94 -3.09 -15.19
CA GLY A 98 -0.86 -3.95 -14.69
C GLY A 98 0.10 -4.36 -15.79
N LEU A 99 -0.40 -4.73 -16.98
CA LEU A 99 0.42 -5.02 -18.17
C LEU A 99 1.19 -3.78 -18.63
N LEU A 100 0.55 -2.62 -18.71
CA LEU A 100 1.23 -1.37 -19.07
C LEU A 100 2.30 -1.00 -18.04
N SER A 101 1.98 -1.13 -16.74
CA SER A 101 2.89 -0.85 -15.63
C SER A 101 4.07 -1.83 -15.55
N PHE A 102 3.93 -3.02 -16.13
CA PHE A 102 5.02 -3.97 -16.33
C PHE A 102 5.81 -3.68 -17.62
N LEU A 103 5.14 -3.66 -18.78
CA LEU A 103 5.80 -3.61 -20.08
C LEU A 103 6.51 -2.29 -20.35
N SER A 104 5.93 -1.15 -19.98
CA SER A 104 6.49 0.16 -20.26
C SER A 104 7.88 0.36 -19.59
N PRO A 105 8.06 0.21 -18.27
CA PRO A 105 9.37 0.30 -17.66
C PRO A 105 10.30 -0.85 -18.06
N PHE A 106 9.76 -2.07 -18.31
CA PHE A 106 10.53 -3.22 -18.78
C PHE A 106 11.25 -2.89 -20.09
N VAL A 107 10.49 -2.50 -21.10
CA VAL A 107 11.01 -2.22 -22.45
C VAL A 107 12.00 -1.06 -22.42
N LEU A 108 11.65 0.05 -21.76
CA LEU A 108 12.53 1.20 -21.64
C LEU A 108 13.86 0.84 -20.95
N THR A 109 13.78 0.14 -19.82
CA THR A 109 14.99 -0.24 -19.07
C THR A 109 15.82 -1.27 -19.82
N TYR A 110 15.18 -2.25 -20.46
CA TYR A 110 15.87 -3.25 -21.27
C TYR A 110 16.72 -2.59 -22.38
N PHE A 111 16.11 -1.76 -23.22
CA PHE A 111 16.82 -1.10 -24.30
C PHE A 111 17.86 -0.09 -23.81
N THR A 112 17.57 0.64 -22.74
CA THR A 112 18.55 1.55 -22.11
C THR A 112 19.75 0.77 -21.57
N SER A 113 19.52 -0.37 -20.93
CA SER A 113 20.61 -1.20 -20.39
C SER A 113 21.48 -1.78 -21.49
N VAL A 114 20.91 -2.24 -22.60
CA VAL A 114 21.67 -2.75 -23.74
C VAL A 114 22.45 -1.63 -24.44
N TRP A 115 21.80 -0.50 -24.78
CA TRP A 115 22.39 0.50 -25.66
C TRP A 115 23.23 1.56 -24.94
N PHE A 116 22.83 1.97 -23.72
CA PHE A 116 23.54 3.03 -23.00
C PHE A 116 24.48 2.50 -21.92
N LEU A 117 24.10 1.40 -21.25
CA LEU A 117 24.92 0.84 -20.18
C LEU A 117 25.81 -0.31 -20.63
N GLY A 118 25.59 -0.86 -21.84
CA GLY A 118 26.41 -1.91 -22.40
C GLY A 118 26.30 -3.27 -21.73
N TYR A 119 25.17 -3.53 -21.03
CA TYR A 119 24.91 -4.82 -20.39
C TYR A 119 24.52 -5.89 -21.40
N SER A 120 24.75 -7.16 -21.04
CA SER A 120 24.29 -8.30 -21.84
C SER A 120 22.75 -8.31 -21.94
N HIS A 121 22.21 -9.00 -22.93
CA HIS A 121 20.75 -9.14 -23.09
C HIS A 121 20.08 -9.75 -21.86
N GLU A 122 20.73 -10.72 -21.21
CA GLU A 122 20.23 -11.38 -20.01
C GLU A 122 20.22 -10.45 -18.79
N ALA A 123 21.33 -9.71 -18.57
CA ALA A 123 21.39 -8.70 -17.51
C ALA A 123 20.36 -7.58 -17.75
N SER A 124 20.21 -7.14 -19.00
CA SER A 124 19.22 -6.12 -19.38
C SER A 124 17.79 -6.60 -19.20
N PHE A 125 17.52 -7.89 -19.47
CA PHE A 125 16.22 -8.51 -19.20
C PHE A 125 15.91 -8.51 -17.70
N LEU A 126 16.89 -8.87 -16.86
CA LEU A 126 16.75 -8.84 -15.40
C LEU A 126 16.51 -7.42 -14.88
N LEU A 127 17.25 -6.42 -15.38
CA LEU A 127 17.07 -5.02 -15.02
C LEU A 127 15.69 -4.49 -15.46
N GLY A 128 15.20 -4.92 -16.62
CA GLY A 128 13.84 -4.63 -17.08
C GLY A 128 12.78 -5.19 -16.15
N ALA A 129 12.91 -6.45 -15.73
CA ALA A 129 12.02 -7.10 -14.77
C ALA A 129 12.06 -6.39 -13.40
N LEU A 130 13.25 -6.01 -12.93
CA LEU A 130 13.45 -5.25 -11.70
C LEU A 130 12.69 -3.92 -11.74
N MET A 131 12.85 -3.13 -12.80
CA MET A 131 12.18 -1.82 -12.92
C MET A 131 10.67 -1.92 -13.16
N SER A 132 10.19 -3.08 -13.57
CA SER A 132 8.76 -3.35 -13.70
C SER A 132 8.10 -3.68 -12.37
N SER A 133 8.85 -4.27 -11.44
CA SER A 133 8.38 -4.51 -10.08
C SER A 133 8.14 -3.18 -9.37
N ASN A 134 7.23 -3.15 -8.43
CA ASN A 134 6.96 -1.98 -7.60
C ASN A 134 6.43 -2.40 -6.23
N THR A 135 6.57 -1.49 -5.27
CA THR A 135 6.09 -1.67 -3.90
C THR A 135 5.25 -0.46 -3.51
N LEU A 136 4.08 -0.69 -2.91
CA LEU A 136 3.13 0.37 -2.56
C LEU A 136 3.57 1.13 -1.29
N ILE A 137 4.79 1.66 -1.26
CA ILE A 137 5.35 2.39 -0.11
C ILE A 137 4.50 3.60 0.27
N ALA A 138 3.94 4.30 -0.71
CA ALA A 138 3.11 5.49 -0.50
C ALA A 138 1.65 5.18 -0.14
N TYR A 139 1.24 3.89 -0.06
CA TYR A 139 -0.14 3.51 0.26
C TYR A 139 -0.66 4.05 1.60
N PRO A 140 0.14 4.16 2.68
CA PRO A 140 -0.32 4.78 3.93
C PRO A 140 -0.81 6.22 3.78
N ILE A 141 -0.35 6.96 2.74
CA ILE A 141 -0.88 8.29 2.41
C ILE A 141 -2.34 8.18 1.98
N VAL A 142 -2.65 7.19 1.14
CA VAL A 142 -4.02 6.94 0.66
C VAL A 142 -4.96 6.64 1.84
N GLY A 143 -4.50 5.81 2.80
CA GLY A 143 -5.23 5.52 4.03
C GLY A 143 -5.51 6.77 4.84
N ARG A 144 -4.51 7.61 5.07
CA ARG A 144 -4.62 8.87 5.82
C ARG A 144 -5.64 9.85 5.21
N TYR A 145 -5.77 9.87 3.89
CA TYR A 145 -6.71 10.73 3.16
C TYR A 145 -8.08 10.08 2.89
N GLY A 146 -8.29 8.83 3.29
CA GLY A 146 -9.56 8.10 3.07
C GLY A 146 -9.85 7.80 1.60
N LEU A 147 -8.81 7.63 0.76
CA LEU A 147 -8.94 7.48 -0.69
C LEU A 147 -8.88 6.01 -1.16
N GLN A 148 -8.89 5.03 -0.25
CA GLN A 148 -8.69 3.60 -0.54
C GLN A 148 -9.66 3.05 -1.59
N ARG A 149 -10.88 3.58 -1.62
CA ARG A 149 -11.96 3.15 -2.54
C ARG A 149 -11.98 3.89 -3.88
N LYS A 150 -11.07 4.83 -4.11
CA LYS A 150 -11.00 5.51 -5.41
C LYS A 150 -10.56 4.55 -6.51
N PRO A 151 -11.17 4.60 -7.70
CA PRO A 151 -10.83 3.71 -8.81
C PRO A 151 -9.34 3.74 -9.18
N SER A 152 -8.70 4.91 -9.15
CA SER A 152 -7.25 5.05 -9.39
C SER A 152 -6.40 4.25 -8.40
N VAL A 153 -6.80 4.23 -7.13
CA VAL A 153 -6.12 3.46 -6.08
C VAL A 153 -6.33 1.97 -6.27
N THR A 154 -7.58 1.53 -6.47
CA THR A 154 -7.90 0.12 -6.73
C THR A 154 -7.15 -0.42 -7.94
N LEU A 155 -7.09 0.34 -9.04
CA LEU A 155 -6.33 -0.03 -10.23
C LEU A 155 -4.83 -0.10 -9.96
N SER A 156 -4.29 0.84 -9.16
CA SER A 156 -2.88 0.86 -8.78
C SER A 156 -2.50 -0.35 -7.94
N VAL A 157 -3.28 -0.68 -6.92
CA VAL A 157 -2.98 -1.81 -6.03
C VAL A 157 -3.05 -3.13 -6.80
N GLY A 158 -4.14 -3.39 -7.52
CA GLY A 158 -4.29 -4.61 -8.30
C GLY A 158 -3.32 -4.71 -9.47
N GLY A 159 -3.08 -3.60 -10.19
CA GLY A 159 -2.11 -3.53 -11.28
C GLY A 159 -0.68 -3.75 -10.80
N SER A 160 -0.33 -3.23 -9.61
CA SER A 160 0.97 -3.47 -8.97
C SER A 160 1.22 -4.95 -8.68
N MET A 161 0.21 -5.65 -8.17
CA MET A 161 0.33 -7.08 -7.91
C MET A 161 0.55 -7.89 -9.19
N LEU A 162 -0.15 -7.54 -10.27
CA LEU A 162 0.08 -8.17 -11.57
C LEU A 162 1.48 -7.88 -12.11
N ALA A 163 1.94 -6.63 -12.03
CA ALA A 163 3.27 -6.24 -12.48
C ALA A 163 4.38 -6.95 -11.68
N LEU A 164 4.23 -7.05 -10.35
CA LEU A 164 5.14 -7.79 -9.49
C LEU A 164 5.17 -9.28 -9.86
N LEU A 165 4.00 -9.90 -10.04
CA LEU A 165 3.91 -11.32 -10.44
C LEU A 165 4.63 -11.57 -11.77
N LEU A 166 4.42 -10.71 -12.77
CA LEU A 166 5.10 -10.81 -14.06
C LEU A 166 6.61 -10.63 -13.93
N ALA A 167 7.08 -9.70 -13.08
CA ALA A 167 8.51 -9.52 -12.82
C ALA A 167 9.14 -10.75 -12.19
N LEU A 168 8.44 -11.41 -11.25
CA LEU A 168 8.89 -12.66 -10.62
C LEU A 168 8.87 -13.84 -11.60
N ILE A 169 7.91 -13.89 -12.53
CA ILE A 169 7.89 -14.89 -13.61
C ILE A 169 9.09 -14.70 -14.53
N CYS A 170 9.45 -13.45 -14.89
CA CYS A 170 10.64 -13.15 -15.67
C CYS A 170 11.92 -13.59 -14.92
N LEU A 171 12.01 -13.32 -13.62
CA LEU A 171 13.13 -13.78 -12.80
C LEU A 171 13.22 -15.31 -12.80
N ALA A 172 12.10 -15.99 -12.54
CA ALA A 172 12.04 -17.46 -12.55
C ALA A 172 12.44 -18.05 -13.92
N ALA A 173 12.02 -17.38 -15.02
CA ALA A 173 12.42 -17.78 -16.37
C ALA A 173 13.94 -17.69 -16.58
N LEU A 174 14.54 -16.62 -16.08
CA LEU A 174 15.99 -16.41 -16.21
C LEU A 174 16.79 -17.43 -15.38
N VAL A 175 16.38 -17.67 -14.14
CA VAL A 175 16.99 -18.70 -13.26
C VAL A 175 16.87 -20.07 -13.90
N ALA A 176 15.69 -20.45 -14.38
CA ALA A 176 15.46 -21.73 -15.04
C ALA A 176 16.30 -21.93 -16.30
N ALA A 177 16.55 -20.87 -17.07
CA ALA A 177 17.40 -20.92 -18.26
C ALA A 177 18.86 -21.25 -17.90
N HIS A 178 19.35 -20.81 -16.72
CA HIS A 178 20.71 -21.04 -16.28
C HIS A 178 20.90 -22.36 -15.52
N GLU A 179 19.94 -22.74 -14.63
CA GLU A 179 20.09 -23.91 -13.76
C GLU A 179 19.69 -25.23 -14.43
N SER A 180 18.62 -25.22 -15.24
CA SER A 180 17.99 -26.45 -15.74
C SER A 180 17.70 -26.46 -17.24
N GLY A 181 18.26 -25.53 -17.98
CA GLY A 181 17.99 -25.39 -19.43
C GLY A 181 16.57 -24.95 -19.77
N GLY A 182 15.81 -24.40 -18.81
CA GLY A 182 14.51 -23.74 -19.05
C GLY A 182 13.40 -24.65 -19.59
N GLY A 183 13.47 -25.94 -19.30
CA GLY A 183 12.57 -26.94 -19.89
C GLY A 183 11.09 -26.77 -19.53
N LEU A 184 10.21 -27.29 -20.39
CA LEU A 184 8.75 -27.32 -20.20
C LEU A 184 8.35 -27.86 -18.79
N VAL A 185 9.14 -28.79 -18.26
CA VAL A 185 8.92 -29.46 -16.97
C VAL A 185 8.97 -28.43 -15.82
N PHE A 186 9.93 -27.49 -15.83
CA PHE A 186 10.00 -26.41 -14.83
C PHE A 186 8.72 -25.58 -14.80
N TRP A 187 8.25 -25.13 -15.99
CA TRP A 187 7.06 -24.31 -16.10
C TRP A 187 5.79 -25.03 -15.67
N VAL A 188 5.67 -26.32 -16.02
CA VAL A 188 4.54 -27.14 -15.59
C VAL A 188 4.52 -27.27 -14.07
N TRP A 189 5.66 -27.57 -13.44
CA TRP A 189 5.75 -27.66 -11.98
C TRP A 189 5.48 -26.34 -11.28
N PHE A 190 6.00 -25.22 -11.82
CA PHE A 190 5.73 -23.89 -11.29
C PHE A 190 4.24 -23.53 -11.34
N LEU A 191 3.59 -23.77 -12.49
CA LEU A 191 2.15 -23.55 -12.64
C LEU A 191 1.30 -24.45 -11.75
N ILE A 192 1.69 -25.71 -11.57
CA ILE A 192 1.02 -26.63 -10.64
C ILE A 192 1.13 -26.10 -9.21
N LYS A 193 2.33 -25.75 -8.75
CA LYS A 193 2.54 -25.17 -7.41
C LYS A 193 1.73 -23.89 -7.21
N LEU A 194 1.77 -22.98 -8.18
CA LEU A 194 1.01 -21.73 -8.14
C LEU A 194 -0.51 -21.99 -8.06
N THR A 195 -1.01 -22.92 -8.88
CA THR A 195 -2.43 -23.29 -8.87
C THR A 195 -2.85 -23.92 -7.54
N ILE A 196 -2.04 -24.82 -6.99
CA ILE A 196 -2.27 -25.43 -5.67
C ILE A 196 -2.29 -24.35 -4.60
N PHE A 197 -1.30 -23.44 -4.60
CA PHE A 197 -1.20 -22.35 -3.64
C PHE A 197 -2.46 -21.46 -3.65
N VAL A 198 -2.83 -20.93 -4.81
CA VAL A 198 -4.02 -20.06 -4.93
C VAL A 198 -5.29 -20.80 -4.54
N THR A 199 -5.46 -22.05 -5.00
CA THR A 199 -6.62 -22.88 -4.68
C THR A 199 -6.70 -23.16 -3.18
N LEU A 200 -5.58 -23.51 -2.55
CA LEU A 200 -5.50 -23.75 -1.12
C LEU A 200 -5.94 -22.52 -0.31
N LEU A 201 -5.40 -21.34 -0.65
CA LEU A 201 -5.78 -20.10 0.02
C LEU A 201 -7.28 -19.79 -0.17
N LEU A 202 -7.81 -19.91 -1.39
CA LEU A 202 -9.23 -19.66 -1.70
C LEU A 202 -10.19 -20.62 -1.02
N LEU A 203 -9.75 -21.84 -0.72
CA LEU A 203 -10.57 -22.86 -0.05
C LEU A 203 -10.44 -22.80 1.48
N VAL A 204 -9.21 -22.66 1.99
CA VAL A 204 -8.92 -22.78 3.43
C VAL A 204 -9.26 -21.47 4.15
N ILE A 205 -8.75 -20.33 3.69
CA ILE A 205 -8.91 -19.06 4.41
C ILE A 205 -10.40 -18.72 4.64
N PRO A 206 -11.31 -18.78 3.63
CA PRO A 206 -12.72 -18.45 3.84
C PRO A 206 -13.42 -19.36 4.85
N ARG A 207 -13.09 -20.65 4.83
CA ARG A 207 -13.71 -21.62 5.78
C ARG A 207 -13.22 -21.37 7.20
N LEU A 208 -11.90 -21.21 7.35
CA LEU A 208 -11.25 -21.00 8.63
C LEU A 208 -11.66 -19.65 9.24
N THR A 209 -11.66 -18.58 8.44
CA THR A 209 -12.08 -17.23 8.88
C THR A 209 -13.54 -17.21 9.32
N ARG A 210 -14.43 -17.83 8.55
CA ARG A 210 -15.85 -17.88 8.91
C ARG A 210 -16.09 -18.66 10.21
N TRP A 211 -15.41 -19.81 10.34
CA TRP A 211 -15.53 -20.62 11.55
C TRP A 211 -14.98 -19.86 12.76
N PHE A 212 -13.78 -19.29 12.67
CA PHE A 212 -13.14 -18.64 13.80
C PHE A 212 -13.86 -17.37 14.26
N LEU A 213 -14.18 -16.46 13.33
CA LEU A 213 -14.86 -15.21 13.68
C LEU A 213 -16.29 -15.40 14.22
N ARG A 214 -16.91 -16.56 13.92
CA ARG A 214 -18.22 -16.91 14.51
C ARG A 214 -18.11 -17.56 15.89
N SER A 215 -17.04 -18.33 16.11
CA SER A 215 -16.84 -19.10 17.34
C SER A 215 -16.23 -18.28 18.46
N TYR A 216 -15.43 -17.28 18.12
CA TYR A 216 -14.66 -16.49 19.08
C TYR A 216 -14.96 -14.99 18.89
N SER A 217 -15.53 -14.38 19.93
CA SER A 217 -15.83 -12.93 19.94
C SER A 217 -14.72 -12.09 20.59
N ASP A 218 -13.74 -12.73 21.23
CA ASP A 218 -12.63 -12.02 21.86
C ASP A 218 -11.78 -11.28 20.82
N ALA A 219 -11.57 -10.01 21.10
CA ALA A 219 -10.95 -9.10 20.19
C ALA A 219 -9.45 -9.34 19.97
N VAL A 220 -8.76 -9.83 21.00
CA VAL A 220 -7.33 -10.16 20.94
C VAL A 220 -7.14 -11.43 20.12
N MET A 221 -7.98 -12.44 20.38
CA MET A 221 -7.97 -13.70 19.63
C MET A 221 -8.25 -13.48 18.15
N GLN A 222 -9.23 -12.64 17.82
CA GLN A 222 -9.54 -12.29 16.42
C GLN A 222 -8.35 -11.60 15.74
N PHE A 223 -7.69 -10.67 16.41
CA PHE A 223 -6.50 -9.99 15.89
C PHE A 223 -5.36 -10.99 15.65
N ILE A 224 -5.04 -11.83 16.64
CA ILE A 224 -3.98 -12.85 16.51
C ILE A 224 -4.30 -13.83 15.38
N PHE A 225 -5.56 -14.24 15.24
CA PHE A 225 -5.99 -15.12 14.15
C PHE A 225 -5.73 -14.48 12.78
N VAL A 226 -6.09 -13.21 12.59
CA VAL A 226 -5.85 -12.48 11.33
C VAL A 226 -4.36 -12.41 11.02
N MET A 227 -3.53 -12.11 12.03
CA MET A 227 -2.08 -12.11 11.89
C MET A 227 -1.53 -13.48 11.51
N ALA A 228 -2.03 -14.55 12.13
CA ALA A 228 -1.62 -15.92 11.79
C ALA A 228 -1.96 -16.27 10.33
N ILE A 229 -3.14 -15.90 9.83
CA ILE A 229 -3.52 -16.08 8.42
C ILE A 229 -2.61 -15.30 7.48
N LEU A 230 -2.29 -14.03 7.82
CA LEU A 230 -1.37 -13.20 7.05
C LEU A 230 -0.02 -13.90 6.87
N PHE A 231 0.62 -14.31 7.97
CA PHE A 231 1.95 -14.94 7.93
C PHE A 231 1.94 -16.34 7.35
N MET A 232 0.91 -17.12 7.61
CA MET A 232 0.72 -18.42 6.97
C MET A 232 0.68 -18.29 5.44
N SER A 233 -0.08 -17.32 4.94
CA SER A 233 -0.21 -17.08 3.50
C SER A 233 1.09 -16.58 2.89
N ALA A 234 1.83 -15.71 3.59
CA ALA A 234 3.14 -15.23 3.17
C ALA A 234 4.15 -16.38 3.10
N ALA A 235 4.21 -17.24 4.13
CA ALA A 235 5.11 -18.39 4.16
C ALA A 235 4.78 -19.42 3.06
N PHE A 236 3.51 -19.69 2.78
CA PHE A 236 3.11 -20.55 1.67
C PHE A 236 3.47 -19.96 0.31
N SER A 237 3.40 -18.63 0.15
CA SER A 237 3.85 -17.95 -1.06
C SER A 237 5.35 -18.16 -1.28
N GLU A 238 6.17 -17.98 -0.24
CA GLU A 238 7.62 -18.23 -0.30
C GLU A 238 7.95 -19.71 -0.62
N ALA A 239 7.21 -20.65 -0.05
CA ALA A 239 7.39 -22.08 -0.31
C ALA A 239 7.10 -22.47 -1.78
N VAL A 240 6.29 -21.69 -2.49
CA VAL A 240 5.99 -21.90 -3.93
C VAL A 240 7.05 -21.25 -4.83
N GLY A 241 7.93 -20.39 -4.28
CA GLY A 241 8.92 -19.63 -5.01
C GLY A 241 8.44 -18.23 -5.43
N LEU A 242 7.39 -17.72 -4.78
CA LEU A 242 6.95 -16.35 -4.91
C LEU A 242 7.38 -15.55 -3.66
N GLU A 243 7.38 -14.23 -3.77
CA GLU A 243 7.57 -13.39 -2.59
C GLU A 243 6.38 -13.49 -1.61
N GLY A 244 6.66 -13.43 -0.30
CA GLY A 244 5.63 -13.45 0.74
C GLY A 244 4.60 -12.32 0.64
N ILE A 245 4.97 -11.21 -0.01
CA ILE A 245 4.08 -10.09 -0.34
C ILE A 245 2.82 -10.55 -1.09
N VAL A 246 2.97 -11.46 -2.05
CA VAL A 246 1.86 -11.99 -2.86
C VAL A 246 0.88 -12.76 -1.96
N GLY A 247 1.42 -13.59 -1.05
CA GLY A 247 0.60 -14.32 -0.07
C GLY A 247 -0.15 -13.39 0.88
N ALA A 248 0.54 -12.36 1.38
CA ALA A 248 -0.05 -11.33 2.24
C ALA A 248 -1.20 -10.59 1.54
N PHE A 249 -0.99 -10.18 0.30
CA PHE A 249 -2.01 -9.52 -0.51
C PHE A 249 -3.23 -10.43 -0.75
N LEU A 250 -3.02 -11.69 -1.16
CA LEU A 250 -4.11 -12.64 -1.38
C LEU A 250 -4.89 -12.91 -0.09
N ALA A 251 -4.21 -13.03 1.06
CA ALA A 251 -4.87 -13.17 2.34
C ALA A 251 -5.79 -11.98 2.64
N GLY A 252 -5.29 -10.75 2.47
CA GLY A 252 -6.08 -9.53 2.64
C GLY A 252 -7.28 -9.47 1.72
N LEU A 253 -7.10 -9.81 0.44
CA LEU A 253 -8.15 -9.82 -0.57
C LEU A 253 -9.27 -10.84 -0.23
N ILE A 254 -8.89 -12.03 0.23
CA ILE A 254 -9.85 -13.06 0.63
C ILE A 254 -10.57 -12.67 1.93
N MET A 255 -9.86 -12.10 2.90
CA MET A 255 -10.40 -11.71 4.20
C MET A 255 -11.23 -10.43 4.14
N ASN A 256 -11.07 -9.58 3.13
CA ASN A 256 -11.82 -8.34 2.92
C ASN A 256 -13.35 -8.55 3.06
N ARG A 257 -13.87 -9.68 2.58
CA ARG A 257 -15.29 -10.02 2.67
C ARG A 257 -15.77 -10.28 4.11
N TYR A 258 -14.85 -10.65 5.01
CA TYR A 258 -15.16 -11.11 6.37
C TYR A 258 -14.86 -10.08 7.44
N ILE A 259 -14.04 -9.09 7.13
CA ILE A 259 -13.65 -8.01 8.05
C ILE A 259 -14.25 -6.70 7.50
N PRO A 260 -15.36 -6.20 8.11
CA PRO A 260 -15.95 -4.94 7.70
C PRO A 260 -14.97 -3.78 7.90
N HIS A 261 -14.91 -2.85 6.95
CA HIS A 261 -14.01 -1.68 7.01
C HIS A 261 -14.26 -0.80 8.24
N VAL A 262 -15.52 -0.71 8.69
CA VAL A 262 -15.88 0.01 9.92
C VAL A 262 -16.13 -1.03 11.01
N SER A 263 -15.06 -1.59 11.56
CA SER A 263 -15.13 -2.58 12.63
C SER A 263 -14.02 -2.36 13.65
N PRO A 264 -14.23 -2.74 14.93
CA PRO A 264 -13.18 -2.68 15.94
C PRO A 264 -11.93 -3.49 15.58
N LEU A 265 -12.09 -4.60 14.86
CA LEU A 265 -10.98 -5.42 14.39
C LEU A 265 -10.15 -4.68 13.33
N MET A 266 -10.81 -4.04 12.35
CA MET A 266 -10.13 -3.26 11.33
C MET A 266 -9.34 -2.11 11.93
N ASN A 267 -9.94 -1.35 12.85
CA ASN A 267 -9.25 -0.24 13.53
C ASN A 267 -7.98 -0.71 14.28
N ARG A 268 -8.01 -1.91 14.87
CA ARG A 268 -6.82 -2.48 15.53
C ARG A 268 -5.75 -2.90 14.55
N LEU A 269 -6.15 -3.50 13.43
CA LEU A 269 -5.23 -3.85 12.36
C LEU A 269 -4.55 -2.59 11.80
N GLU A 270 -5.32 -1.56 11.46
CA GLU A 270 -4.80 -0.29 10.97
C GLU A 270 -3.88 0.39 12.00
N PHE A 271 -4.30 0.46 13.25
CA PHE A 271 -3.52 1.09 14.32
C PHE A 271 -2.17 0.39 14.49
N THR A 272 -2.17 -0.94 14.63
CA THR A 272 -0.94 -1.70 14.89
C THR A 272 0.01 -1.63 13.69
N GLY A 273 -0.53 -1.74 12.47
CA GLY A 273 0.25 -1.59 11.23
C GLY A 273 0.92 -0.23 11.13
N ASN A 274 0.13 0.84 11.26
CA ASN A 274 0.60 2.21 11.08
C ASN A 274 1.46 2.71 12.25
N ALA A 275 1.25 2.21 13.48
CA ALA A 275 1.99 2.66 14.65
C ALA A 275 3.38 2.02 14.76
N ILE A 276 3.55 0.76 14.36
CA ILE A 276 4.78 0.00 14.62
C ILE A 276 5.36 -0.63 13.36
N PHE A 277 4.64 -1.53 12.70
CA PHE A 277 5.22 -2.40 11.68
C PHE A 277 5.61 -1.67 10.40
N ILE A 278 4.74 -0.81 9.89
CA ILE A 278 5.00 -0.03 8.68
C ILE A 278 6.17 0.94 8.88
N PRO A 279 6.25 1.71 9.98
CA PRO A 279 7.43 2.52 10.28
C PRO A 279 8.74 1.72 10.37
N TYR A 280 8.72 0.55 11.01
CA TYR A 280 9.89 -0.33 11.04
C TYR A 280 10.39 -0.69 9.64
N PHE A 281 9.47 -1.05 8.75
CA PHE A 281 9.80 -1.33 7.35
C PHE A 281 10.43 -0.12 6.66
N LEU A 282 9.83 1.08 6.82
CA LEU A 282 10.33 2.31 6.17
C LEU A 282 11.73 2.70 6.67
N ILE A 283 11.97 2.62 7.99
CA ILE A 283 13.29 2.85 8.57
C ILE A 283 14.28 1.81 8.05
N GLY A 284 13.87 0.52 8.02
CA GLY A 284 14.69 -0.58 7.52
C GLY A 284 15.09 -0.43 6.05
N VAL A 285 14.21 0.08 5.19
CA VAL A 285 14.54 0.45 3.80
C VAL A 285 15.61 1.54 3.78
N GLY A 286 15.46 2.58 4.62
CA GLY A 286 16.44 3.65 4.75
C GLY A 286 17.82 3.14 5.16
N MET A 287 17.91 2.21 6.10
CA MET A 287 19.19 1.65 6.60
C MET A 287 20.00 0.91 5.53
N LEU A 288 19.37 0.42 4.47
CA LEU A 288 20.06 -0.22 3.35
C LEU A 288 20.80 0.76 2.44
N ILE A 289 20.45 2.04 2.49
CA ILE A 289 20.89 3.05 1.52
C ILE A 289 22.28 3.55 1.87
N ASN A 290 23.24 3.39 0.96
CA ASN A 290 24.59 3.90 1.07
C ASN A 290 24.82 5.11 0.15
N LEU A 291 24.59 6.30 0.68
CA LEU A 291 24.77 7.54 -0.09
C LEU A 291 26.25 7.81 -0.43
N ARG A 292 27.22 7.24 0.31
CA ARG A 292 28.64 7.46 0.04
C ARG A 292 29.06 6.96 -1.34
N LEU A 293 28.35 5.95 -1.87
CA LEU A 293 28.61 5.38 -3.19
C LEU A 293 28.37 6.38 -4.34
N LEU A 294 27.48 7.36 -4.15
CA LEU A 294 27.28 8.44 -5.14
C LEU A 294 28.54 9.31 -5.33
N PHE A 295 29.36 9.42 -4.28
CA PHE A 295 30.54 10.29 -4.27
C PHE A 295 31.85 9.54 -4.60
N GLN A 296 31.81 8.20 -4.72
CA GLN A 296 33.02 7.40 -4.99
C GLN A 296 33.43 7.39 -6.47
N GLY A 297 32.64 8.02 -7.35
CA GLY A 297 32.93 8.06 -8.81
C GLY A 297 32.65 6.71 -9.49
N GLY A 298 32.99 6.64 -10.77
CA GLY A 298 32.78 5.44 -11.59
C GLY A 298 31.41 5.38 -12.25
N GLY A 299 31.12 4.30 -12.97
CA GLY A 299 29.88 4.12 -13.75
C GLY A 299 28.58 4.03 -12.95
N ILE A 300 28.65 3.94 -11.60
CA ILE A 300 27.47 3.77 -10.73
C ILE A 300 26.47 4.91 -10.91
N ILE A 301 26.94 6.15 -11.01
CA ILE A 301 26.05 7.31 -11.14
C ILE A 301 25.22 7.24 -12.43
N TRP A 302 25.82 6.77 -13.52
CA TRP A 302 25.11 6.60 -14.79
C TRP A 302 24.07 5.48 -14.73
N VAL A 303 24.39 4.38 -14.03
CA VAL A 303 23.43 3.30 -13.78
C VAL A 303 22.24 3.82 -12.96
N VAL A 304 22.51 4.54 -11.88
CA VAL A 304 21.45 5.14 -11.04
C VAL A 304 20.59 6.11 -11.85
N LEU A 305 21.22 7.05 -12.55
CA LEU A 305 20.50 8.06 -13.34
C LEU A 305 19.67 7.41 -14.45
N ALA A 306 20.22 6.44 -15.18
CA ALA A 306 19.51 5.73 -16.21
C ALA A 306 18.31 4.94 -15.64
N MET A 307 18.52 4.18 -14.57
CA MET A 307 17.45 3.40 -13.94
C MET A 307 16.36 4.30 -13.35
N VAL A 308 16.74 5.33 -12.59
CA VAL A 308 15.76 6.28 -12.00
C VAL A 308 14.98 6.98 -13.12
N PHE A 309 15.65 7.50 -14.14
CA PHE A 309 15.01 8.25 -15.20
C PHE A 309 14.10 7.35 -16.05
N PHE A 310 14.64 6.33 -16.70
CA PHE A 310 13.88 5.50 -17.63
C PHE A 310 12.84 4.61 -16.93
N GLY A 311 13.15 4.10 -15.74
CA GLY A 311 12.18 3.36 -14.96
C GLY A 311 11.00 4.24 -14.50
N THR A 312 11.28 5.46 -14.00
CA THR A 312 10.27 6.42 -13.59
C THR A 312 9.44 6.90 -14.79
N VAL A 313 10.09 7.22 -15.92
CA VAL A 313 9.40 7.58 -17.16
C VAL A 313 8.51 6.44 -17.65
N GLY A 314 8.98 5.20 -17.59
CA GLY A 314 8.17 4.02 -17.95
C GLY A 314 6.92 3.90 -17.09
N LYS A 315 7.03 4.08 -15.78
CA LYS A 315 5.87 4.09 -14.88
C LYS A 315 4.94 5.27 -15.15
N ALA A 316 5.49 6.45 -15.45
CA ALA A 316 4.69 7.63 -15.82
C ALA A 316 3.90 7.36 -17.11
N ILE A 317 4.55 6.84 -18.15
CA ILE A 317 3.87 6.48 -19.41
C ILE A 317 2.73 5.52 -19.14
N ALA A 318 2.95 4.45 -18.36
CA ALA A 318 1.91 3.49 -18.02
C ALA A 318 0.72 4.14 -17.30
N ALA A 319 0.98 4.97 -16.29
CA ALA A 319 -0.05 5.61 -15.48
C ALA A 319 -0.88 6.63 -16.27
N TYR A 320 -0.21 7.51 -17.03
CA TYR A 320 -0.90 8.54 -17.80
C TYR A 320 -1.60 7.95 -19.04
N ALA A 321 -1.01 6.96 -19.70
CA ALA A 321 -1.67 6.26 -20.81
C ALA A 321 -2.95 5.54 -20.32
N ALA A 322 -2.87 4.86 -19.17
CA ALA A 322 -4.04 4.22 -18.58
C ALA A 322 -5.10 5.24 -18.15
N SER A 323 -4.69 6.35 -17.49
CA SER A 323 -5.59 7.43 -17.12
C SER A 323 -6.32 8.03 -18.32
N PHE A 324 -5.60 8.29 -19.39
CA PHE A 324 -6.17 8.77 -20.67
C PHE A 324 -7.14 7.76 -21.30
N LEU A 325 -6.71 6.50 -21.40
CA LEU A 325 -7.51 5.43 -22.01
C LEU A 325 -8.81 5.17 -21.23
N PHE A 326 -8.75 5.26 -19.91
CA PHE A 326 -9.94 5.05 -19.05
C PHE A 326 -10.75 6.33 -18.84
N ARG A 327 -10.39 7.43 -19.50
CA ARG A 327 -11.02 8.75 -19.37
C ARG A 327 -11.09 9.23 -17.92
N MET A 328 -10.03 8.98 -17.18
CA MET A 328 -9.92 9.44 -15.79
C MET A 328 -9.26 10.84 -15.74
N PRO A 329 -9.54 11.64 -14.70
CA PRO A 329 -8.91 12.94 -14.54
C PRO A 329 -7.40 12.82 -14.31
N LEU A 330 -6.66 13.88 -14.61
CA LEU A 330 -5.20 13.91 -14.49
C LEU A 330 -4.70 13.59 -13.06
N SER A 331 -5.45 14.02 -12.03
CA SER A 331 -5.15 13.70 -10.64
C SER A 331 -5.17 12.19 -10.35
N SER A 332 -6.02 11.42 -11.07
CA SER A 332 -6.00 9.96 -11.02
C SER A 332 -4.74 9.38 -11.66
N GLY A 333 -4.27 9.97 -12.76
CA GLY A 333 -2.99 9.61 -13.38
C GLY A 333 -1.80 9.87 -12.45
N HIS A 334 -1.78 11.02 -11.77
CA HIS A 334 -0.78 11.32 -10.74
C HIS A 334 -0.82 10.30 -9.58
N MET A 335 -2.02 9.94 -9.11
CA MET A 335 -2.19 8.92 -8.06
C MET A 335 -1.67 7.55 -8.51
N MET A 336 -2.02 7.11 -9.72
CA MET A 336 -1.56 5.85 -10.29
C MET A 336 -0.05 5.83 -10.45
N PHE A 337 0.54 6.90 -10.95
CA PHE A 337 1.99 7.04 -11.07
C PHE A 337 2.67 7.06 -9.70
N GLY A 338 2.20 7.87 -8.77
CA GLY A 338 2.74 7.96 -7.42
C GLY A 338 2.78 6.60 -6.73
N LEU A 339 1.66 5.87 -6.72
CA LEU A 339 1.57 4.56 -6.05
C LEU A 339 2.43 3.48 -6.71
N THR A 340 2.70 3.55 -8.02
CA THR A 340 3.40 2.48 -8.74
C THR A 340 4.85 2.78 -9.05
N SER A 341 5.38 3.96 -8.70
CA SER A 341 6.75 4.37 -9.02
C SER A 341 7.80 3.94 -7.99
N ALA A 342 7.41 3.55 -6.76
CA ALA A 342 8.37 3.15 -5.74
C ALA A 342 8.86 1.72 -5.90
N HIS A 343 10.14 1.52 -5.61
CA HIS A 343 10.80 0.22 -5.56
C HIS A 343 11.28 -0.04 -4.12
N ALA A 344 11.36 -1.31 -3.71
CA ALA A 344 11.86 -1.72 -2.40
C ALA A 344 12.37 -3.18 -2.41
N ALA A 345 11.88 -4.01 -1.49
CA ALA A 345 12.36 -5.37 -1.27
C ALA A 345 12.36 -6.24 -2.53
N GLY A 346 11.32 -6.18 -3.36
CA GLY A 346 11.24 -6.95 -4.60
C GLY A 346 12.38 -6.63 -5.57
N ALA A 347 12.73 -5.34 -5.71
CA ALA A 347 13.87 -4.94 -6.54
C ALA A 347 15.20 -5.47 -6.00
N ILE A 348 15.39 -5.44 -4.66
CA ILE A 348 16.59 -5.99 -4.02
C ILE A 348 16.66 -7.50 -4.21
N ALA A 349 15.54 -8.21 -4.02
CA ALA A 349 15.47 -9.66 -4.20
C ALA A 349 15.88 -10.06 -5.64
N ILE A 350 15.36 -9.38 -6.65
CA ILE A 350 15.69 -9.62 -8.07
C ILE A 350 17.18 -9.42 -8.32
N VAL A 351 17.78 -8.34 -7.79
CA VAL A 351 19.23 -8.09 -7.95
C VAL A 351 20.04 -9.16 -7.24
N MET A 352 19.70 -9.51 -6.01
CA MET A 352 20.45 -10.51 -5.24
C MET A 352 20.47 -11.87 -5.93
N VAL A 353 19.35 -12.29 -6.53
CA VAL A 353 19.31 -13.50 -7.35
C VAL A 353 20.19 -13.35 -8.59
N GLY A 354 20.12 -12.21 -9.28
CA GLY A 354 20.98 -11.94 -10.45
C GLY A 354 22.50 -11.95 -10.15
N MET A 355 22.89 -11.58 -8.93
CA MET A 355 24.27 -11.67 -8.44
C MET A 355 24.73 -13.11 -8.13
N GLN A 356 23.82 -14.06 -8.04
CA GLN A 356 24.12 -15.48 -7.81
C GLN A 356 24.17 -16.28 -9.13
N ILE A 357 23.63 -15.72 -10.22
CA ILE A 357 23.65 -16.36 -11.54
C ILE A 357 25.05 -16.19 -12.15
N GLU A 358 25.77 -17.29 -12.29
CA GLU A 358 27.09 -17.34 -12.92
C GLU A 358 26.93 -17.57 -14.43
N THR A 359 27.40 -16.61 -15.24
CA THR A 359 27.35 -16.68 -16.71
C THR A 359 28.59 -17.31 -17.31
N SER A 360 29.73 -17.20 -16.60
CA SER A 360 31.00 -17.84 -16.91
C SER A 360 31.81 -18.01 -15.63
N PRO A 361 32.79 -18.92 -15.55
CA PRO A 361 33.55 -19.12 -14.32
C PRO A 361 34.11 -17.82 -13.74
N GLY A 362 33.60 -17.44 -12.56
CA GLY A 362 33.95 -16.21 -11.84
C GLY A 362 33.27 -14.93 -12.37
N GLN A 363 32.37 -15.01 -13.34
CA GLN A 363 31.59 -13.87 -13.85
C GLN A 363 30.12 -14.04 -13.53
N TYR A 364 29.58 -13.12 -12.77
CA TYR A 364 28.17 -13.09 -12.42
C TYR A 364 27.36 -12.21 -13.38
N LEU A 365 26.10 -12.52 -13.56
CA LEU A 365 25.18 -11.82 -14.47
C LEU A 365 25.12 -10.32 -14.18
N ILE A 366 25.13 -9.94 -12.89
CA ILE A 366 25.22 -8.56 -12.44
C ILE A 366 26.27 -8.43 -11.33
N GLY A 367 27.04 -7.35 -11.38
CA GLY A 367 28.05 -7.01 -10.36
C GLY A 367 27.52 -6.17 -9.22
N GLY A 368 28.31 -6.04 -8.15
CA GLY A 368 27.99 -5.24 -6.97
C GLY A 368 27.67 -3.77 -7.26
N ASN A 369 28.16 -3.21 -8.35
CA ASN A 369 27.82 -1.84 -8.78
C ASN A 369 26.34 -1.68 -9.10
N VAL A 370 25.69 -2.71 -9.67
CA VAL A 370 24.26 -2.68 -9.97
C VAL A 370 23.45 -2.73 -8.68
N LEU A 371 23.83 -3.58 -7.72
CA LEU A 371 23.18 -3.62 -6.40
C LEU A 371 23.21 -2.25 -5.72
N ASN A 372 24.40 -1.62 -5.71
CA ASN A 372 24.56 -0.29 -5.14
C ASN A 372 23.71 0.75 -5.87
N GLY A 373 23.65 0.69 -7.19
CA GLY A 373 22.81 1.54 -8.03
C GLY A 373 21.33 1.37 -7.71
N VAL A 374 20.86 0.13 -7.56
CA VAL A 374 19.47 -0.18 -7.20
C VAL A 374 19.11 0.32 -5.80
N ILE A 375 19.99 0.17 -4.83
CA ILE A 375 19.76 0.67 -3.45
C ILE A 375 19.57 2.20 -3.46
N ILE A 376 20.41 2.92 -4.22
CA ILE A 376 20.28 4.37 -4.35
C ILE A 376 19.01 4.75 -5.12
N MET A 377 18.70 4.03 -6.21
CA MET A 377 17.46 4.21 -6.97
C MET A 377 16.22 4.06 -6.08
N ILE A 378 16.21 3.11 -5.14
CA ILE A 378 15.11 2.93 -4.18
C ILE A 378 14.83 4.23 -3.43
N LEU A 379 15.85 4.92 -2.92
CA LEU A 379 15.66 6.20 -2.22
C LEU A 379 14.95 7.23 -3.12
N PHE A 380 15.46 7.44 -4.33
CA PHE A 380 14.88 8.43 -5.24
C PHE A 380 13.42 8.09 -5.63
N THR A 381 13.17 6.81 -5.95
CA THR A 381 11.83 6.38 -6.33
C THR A 381 10.85 6.43 -5.15
N CYS A 382 11.28 6.15 -3.93
CA CYS A 382 10.46 6.33 -2.72
C CYS A 382 10.09 7.80 -2.49
N ILE A 383 11.05 8.73 -2.67
CA ILE A 383 10.79 10.16 -2.54
C ILE A 383 9.81 10.63 -3.61
N ILE A 384 10.05 10.31 -4.88
CA ILE A 384 9.18 10.66 -6.01
C ILE A 384 7.77 10.13 -5.78
N SER A 385 7.65 8.84 -5.46
CA SER A 385 6.38 8.17 -5.17
C SER A 385 5.59 8.89 -4.07
N THR A 386 6.25 9.18 -2.96
CA THR A 386 5.62 9.80 -1.80
C THR A 386 5.15 11.23 -2.09
N LEU A 387 5.99 12.04 -2.71
CA LEU A 387 5.65 13.44 -3.03
C LEU A 387 4.49 13.52 -4.04
N ILE A 388 4.52 12.68 -5.07
CA ILE A 388 3.49 12.69 -6.11
C ILE A 388 2.18 12.12 -5.57
N THR A 389 2.21 11.06 -4.75
CA THR A 389 1.00 10.51 -4.13
C THR A 389 0.37 11.53 -3.19
N GLU A 390 1.15 12.25 -2.39
CA GLU A 390 0.67 13.29 -1.50
C GLU A 390 -0.01 14.43 -2.28
N ALA A 391 0.64 14.93 -3.33
CA ALA A 391 0.08 15.98 -4.19
C ALA A 391 -1.20 15.52 -4.91
N ALA A 392 -1.21 14.27 -5.41
CA ALA A 392 -2.38 13.69 -6.06
C ALA A 392 -3.56 13.52 -5.08
N ALA A 393 -3.29 13.09 -3.84
CA ALA A 393 -4.31 12.94 -2.81
C ALA A 393 -4.98 14.29 -2.51
N GLN A 394 -4.20 15.35 -2.33
CA GLN A 394 -4.72 16.71 -2.12
C GLN A 394 -5.55 17.19 -3.30
N GLN A 395 -5.08 17.01 -4.54
CA GLN A 395 -5.83 17.37 -5.74
C GLN A 395 -7.17 16.64 -5.87
N ILE A 396 -7.21 15.35 -5.54
CA ILE A 396 -8.45 14.56 -5.57
C ILE A 396 -9.45 15.09 -4.54
N ILE A 397 -9.01 15.40 -3.32
CA ILE A 397 -9.89 15.93 -2.27
C ILE A 397 -10.45 17.30 -2.64
N ILE A 398 -9.62 18.21 -3.16
CA ILE A 398 -10.06 19.54 -3.59
C ILE A 398 -11.14 19.39 -4.66
N ARG A 399 -10.87 18.58 -5.69
CA ARG A 399 -11.83 18.36 -6.77
C ARG A 399 -13.14 17.71 -6.29
N ASP A 400 -13.08 16.77 -5.37
CA ASP A 400 -14.28 16.13 -4.82
C ASP A 400 -15.14 17.13 -4.03
N LYS A 401 -14.51 18.09 -3.32
CA LYS A 401 -15.19 19.18 -2.62
C LYS A 401 -15.85 20.16 -3.60
N ASP A 402 -15.15 20.53 -4.67
CA ASP A 402 -15.68 21.43 -5.69
C ASP A 402 -16.91 20.83 -6.37
N MET A 403 -16.84 19.54 -6.75
CA MET A 403 -17.98 18.83 -7.34
C MET A 403 -19.17 18.69 -6.37
N ALA A 404 -18.91 18.47 -5.08
CA ALA A 404 -19.99 18.43 -4.08
C ALA A 404 -20.66 19.79 -3.91
N SER A 405 -19.88 20.88 -3.87
CA SER A 405 -20.38 22.25 -3.79
C SER A 405 -21.22 22.64 -5.03
N GLU A 406 -20.79 22.25 -6.23
CA GLU A 406 -21.55 22.47 -7.46
C GLU A 406 -22.87 21.68 -7.48
N ALA A 407 -22.87 20.44 -6.99
CA ALA A 407 -24.08 19.61 -6.91
C ALA A 407 -25.09 20.19 -5.90
N ASP A 408 -24.63 20.70 -4.75
CA ASP A 408 -25.49 21.32 -3.75
C ASP A 408 -26.08 22.63 -4.32
N ALA A 409 -25.29 23.45 -5.02
CA ALA A 409 -25.77 24.69 -5.66
C ALA A 409 -26.84 24.41 -6.74
N GLN A 410 -26.65 23.36 -7.57
CA GLN A 410 -27.65 22.94 -8.56
C GLN A 410 -28.96 22.45 -7.92
N THR A 411 -28.86 21.72 -6.81
CA THR A 411 -30.03 21.24 -6.08
C THR A 411 -30.83 22.38 -5.43
N ASP A 412 -30.17 23.44 -4.99
CA ASP A 412 -30.82 24.63 -4.43
C ASP A 412 -31.47 25.48 -5.55
N ASP A 413 -30.83 25.60 -6.71
CA ASP A 413 -31.43 26.25 -7.90
C ASP A 413 -32.68 25.49 -8.39
N GLU A 414 -32.64 24.15 -8.45
CA GLU A 414 -33.81 23.34 -8.79
C GLU A 414 -34.95 23.48 -7.79
N ARG A 415 -34.62 23.61 -6.48
CA ARG A 415 -35.63 23.84 -5.43
C ARG A 415 -36.26 25.22 -5.54
N MET A 416 -35.52 26.25 -5.96
CA MET A 416 -36.06 27.59 -6.20
C MET A 416 -36.95 27.66 -7.44
N LEU A 417 -36.75 26.77 -8.42
CA LEU A 417 -37.56 26.73 -9.66
C LEU A 417 -38.87 25.94 -9.53
N ILE A 418 -39.11 25.23 -8.41
CA ILE A 418 -40.39 24.59 -8.15
C ILE A 418 -41.36 25.69 -7.68
N PRO A 419 -42.37 26.07 -8.48
CA PRO A 419 -43.36 27.04 -8.03
C PRO A 419 -44.10 26.47 -6.83
N VAL A 420 -44.01 27.16 -5.70
CA VAL A 420 -44.81 26.84 -4.53
C VAL A 420 -46.28 26.98 -4.93
N LYS A 421 -46.94 25.89 -5.25
CA LYS A 421 -48.42 25.89 -5.36
C LYS A 421 -48.98 26.19 -3.97
N TYR A 422 -49.27 27.47 -3.75
CA TYR A 422 -50.12 27.82 -2.62
C TYR A 422 -51.44 27.09 -2.77
N PRO A 423 -51.95 26.38 -1.74
CA PRO A 423 -53.29 25.86 -1.77
C PRO A 423 -54.23 27.06 -1.93
N GLN A 424 -55.01 27.09 -3.01
CA GLN A 424 -56.08 28.06 -3.15
C GLN A 424 -57.06 27.85 -2.02
N TYR A 425 -57.11 28.76 -1.07
CA TYR A 425 -58.17 28.85 -0.10
C TYR A 425 -59.48 29.08 -0.86
N ALA A 426 -60.33 28.06 -0.96
CA ALA A 426 -61.71 28.24 -1.34
C ALA A 426 -62.44 29.01 -0.24
N PRO A 427 -63.22 30.06 -0.53
CA PRO A 427 -64.02 30.74 0.49
C PRO A 427 -65.13 29.81 0.96
N GLU A 428 -65.09 29.39 2.19
CA GLU A 428 -66.24 28.77 2.86
C GLU A 428 -67.36 29.78 3.09
N SER A 429 -68.38 29.70 2.21
CA SER A 429 -69.70 30.23 2.52
C SER A 429 -70.56 29.08 3.01
N LYS A 430 -70.82 29.02 4.30
CA LYS A 430 -72.16 28.68 4.83
C LYS A 430 -72.17 28.76 6.37
N GLN A 431 -72.95 29.74 6.84
CA GLN A 431 -73.45 29.83 8.16
C GLN A 431 -74.15 28.50 8.51
N GLN A 432 -73.78 27.90 9.62
CA GLN A 432 -74.64 26.97 10.35
C GLN A 432 -74.72 27.40 11.80
N THR A 433 -75.97 27.57 12.20
CA THR A 433 -76.51 28.00 13.44
C THR A 433 -76.01 27.23 14.64
N VAL A 434 -75.80 28.01 15.71
CA VAL A 434 -75.53 27.60 17.08
C VAL A 434 -76.72 26.84 17.65
N SER A 435 -76.48 25.61 18.12
CA SER A 435 -77.31 24.92 19.07
C SER A 435 -76.50 24.65 20.33
N SER A 436 -76.86 25.33 21.36
CA SER A 436 -76.35 25.19 22.72
C SER A 436 -76.90 23.92 23.39
N ASP A 437 -76.02 22.99 23.74
CA ASP A 437 -76.26 21.95 24.70
C ASP A 437 -75.14 21.85 25.73
N PRO A 438 -75.33 22.15 27.02
CA PRO A 438 -74.31 22.22 28.03
C PRO A 438 -74.31 20.94 28.90
N SER A 439 -73.95 19.80 28.34
CA SER A 439 -73.78 18.58 29.14
C SER A 439 -72.79 17.59 28.59
N ARG A 440 -71.46 17.88 28.68
CA ARG A 440 -70.42 16.87 28.73
C ARG A 440 -69.06 17.49 29.16
N LEU A 441 -68.98 17.81 30.41
CA LEU A 441 -67.73 17.90 31.16
C LEU A 441 -67.61 16.58 31.92
N HIS A 442 -66.60 15.77 31.58
CA HIS A 442 -65.82 14.97 32.53
C HIS A 442 -64.81 14.04 31.78
N HIS A 443 -63.61 14.03 32.36
CA HIS A 443 -62.45 13.13 32.14
C HIS A 443 -61.41 13.58 31.19
N ARG A 444 -60.52 14.41 31.69
CA ARG A 444 -59.08 14.41 31.33
C ARG A 444 -58.33 13.85 32.54
N ALA A 445 -57.63 12.73 32.34
CA ALA A 445 -56.57 12.22 33.22
C ALA A 445 -55.30 13.01 33.09
N PRO A 446 -54.45 13.17 34.12
CA PRO A 446 -53.27 14.00 34.09
C PRO A 446 -52.08 13.27 33.45
N LEU A 447 -51.28 14.02 32.72
CA LEU A 447 -49.93 13.66 32.21
C LEU A 447 -48.96 13.56 33.41
N GLU A 448 -48.36 12.39 33.60
CA GLU A 448 -47.25 12.20 34.53
C GLU A 448 -45.94 12.71 33.88
N SER A 449 -45.25 13.55 34.64
CA SER A 449 -43.89 14.00 34.39
C SER A 449 -42.88 12.95 34.90
N PRO A 450 -41.75 12.69 34.23
CA PRO A 450 -40.72 11.84 34.79
C PRO A 450 -39.84 12.60 35.77
N SER A 451 -39.83 12.08 37.01
CA SER A 451 -38.96 12.49 38.12
C SER A 451 -37.54 11.94 37.95
N SER A 452 -36.62 12.79 38.28
CA SER A 452 -35.20 12.62 38.45
C SER A 452 -34.79 11.70 39.60
N ALA A 453 -33.53 11.27 39.52
CA ALA A 453 -32.57 10.93 40.56
C ALA A 453 -32.19 9.46 40.76
N ALA A 454 -30.95 9.21 40.43
CA ALA A 454 -30.13 8.11 40.93
C ALA A 454 -29.81 8.28 42.43
N PRO A 455 -29.35 7.23 43.12
CA PRO A 455 -28.08 7.39 43.79
C PRO A 455 -27.09 6.23 43.57
N TYR A 456 -25.82 6.61 43.59
CA TYR A 456 -24.62 5.77 43.72
C TYR A 456 -24.70 4.86 44.94
N HIS A 457 -24.28 3.61 44.80
CA HIS A 457 -23.69 2.82 45.86
C HIS A 457 -22.34 2.28 45.44
N THR A 458 -21.32 2.75 46.17
CA THR A 458 -19.99 2.14 46.37
C THR A 458 -20.16 0.93 47.27
N GLU A 459 -19.46 -0.19 46.97
CA GLU A 459 -18.70 -0.98 47.94
C GLU A 459 -18.01 -2.21 47.31
N SER A 460 -16.74 -2.35 47.70
CA SER A 460 -15.76 -3.44 47.73
C SER A 460 -15.29 -4.02 46.41
#